data_4e72a7a80c8c6986b0e5a9f9257c2e65
#
_entry.id   4e72a7a80c8c6986b0e5a9f9257c2e65
#
_cell.length_a   1.000
_cell.length_b   1.000
_cell.length_c   1.000
_cell.angle_alpha   90.00
_cell.angle_beta   90.00
_cell.angle_gamma   90.00
#
_symmetry.space_group_name_H-M   'P 1'
#
loop_
_entity.id
_entity.type
_entity.pdbx_description
1 polymer ?
#
loop_
_entity_poly.entity_id
_entity_poly.type
_entity_poly.pdbx_seq_one_letter_code
_entity_poly.pdbx_strand_id
1 'polypeptide(L)'
;MEKLLAKMYEQSESKAEKKQYRVLNALKAAAFLNLAVFYFLYNINVAQGANPAWDYAWWQRLTLWSIVVLCGMTFSQGSNYLKWGLGLLGVGTAISLCTYIFTPQHPIYFGIFTFLGLAYLVVQPIHWWLQKSPGSCGWLLSAIAYDLTRHLTDGVIIWQGKIIGHLPSFLYGDWNVWLGLPGADFVSLEYVPFLPNIFLFLCGLYLFQFMSEHEKGQAY
;
A
#
# COMPACT_ATOMS: atom_id res chain seq x y z
N MET A 1 24.54 -38.48 -9.78
CA MET A 1 25.08 -37.40 -8.95
C MET A 1 24.42 -36.08 -9.28
N GLU A 2 24.38 -35.62 -10.52
CA GLU A 2 23.75 -34.36 -10.96
C GLU A 2 22.28 -34.19 -10.56
N LYS A 3 21.44 -35.23 -10.74
CA LYS A 3 20.02 -35.18 -10.33
C LYS A 3 19.81 -35.02 -8.83
N LEU A 4 20.74 -35.50 -8.01
CA LEU A 4 20.68 -35.37 -6.56
C LEU A 4 21.09 -33.96 -6.12
N LEU A 5 22.12 -33.41 -6.76
CA LEU A 5 22.56 -32.03 -6.56
C LEU A 5 21.47 -31.01 -6.99
N ALA A 6 20.82 -31.23 -8.13
CA ALA A 6 19.71 -30.40 -8.59
C ALA A 6 18.53 -30.40 -7.60
N LYS A 7 18.14 -31.59 -7.07
CA LYS A 7 17.10 -31.68 -6.04
C LYS A 7 17.48 -31.01 -4.73
N MET A 8 18.73 -31.12 -4.30
CA MET A 8 19.21 -30.43 -3.10
C MET A 8 19.21 -28.93 -3.26
N TYR A 9 19.54 -28.45 -4.47
CA TYR A 9 19.53 -27.03 -4.84
C TYR A 9 18.09 -26.47 -4.83
N GLU A 10 17.15 -27.12 -5.54
CA GLU A 10 15.73 -26.77 -5.51
C GLU A 10 15.14 -26.74 -4.08
N GLN A 11 15.56 -27.67 -3.24
CA GLN A 11 15.08 -27.76 -1.87
C GLN A 11 15.65 -26.65 -0.98
N SER A 12 16.87 -26.20 -1.26
CA SER A 12 17.50 -25.07 -0.56
C SER A 12 16.89 -23.73 -0.97
N GLU A 13 16.63 -23.49 -2.27
CA GLU A 13 15.92 -22.33 -2.78
C GLU A 13 14.51 -22.20 -2.17
N SER A 14 13.75 -23.30 -2.21
CA SER A 14 12.39 -23.32 -1.62
C SER A 14 12.39 -23.01 -0.11
N LYS A 15 13.45 -23.42 0.63
CA LYS A 15 13.58 -23.10 2.05
C LYS A 15 13.95 -21.62 2.29
N ALA A 16 14.83 -21.07 1.47
CA ALA A 16 15.24 -19.66 1.55
C ALA A 16 14.05 -18.73 1.23
N GLU A 17 13.32 -18.98 0.15
CA GLU A 17 12.10 -18.26 -0.19
C GLU A 17 11.08 -18.31 0.95
N LYS A 18 10.79 -19.49 1.51
CA LYS A 18 9.86 -19.65 2.63
C LYS A 18 10.29 -18.86 3.87
N LYS A 19 11.59 -18.77 4.13
CA LYS A 19 12.13 -17.99 5.26
C LYS A 19 11.93 -16.49 5.02
N GLN A 20 12.25 -16.01 3.83
CA GLN A 20 12.08 -14.61 3.43
C GLN A 20 10.61 -14.16 3.57
N TYR A 21 9.69 -14.99 3.13
CA TYR A 21 8.26 -14.73 3.26
C TYR A 21 7.75 -14.70 4.70
N ARG A 22 8.27 -15.57 5.57
CA ARG A 22 7.93 -15.50 6.99
C ARG A 22 8.34 -14.17 7.61
N VAL A 23 9.52 -13.67 7.25
CA VAL A 23 10.02 -12.38 7.74
C VAL A 23 9.13 -11.24 7.22
N LEU A 24 8.81 -11.20 5.93
CA LEU A 24 7.93 -10.19 5.34
C LEU A 24 6.53 -10.21 5.97
N ASN A 25 5.96 -11.39 6.20
CA ASN A 25 4.65 -11.51 6.85
C ASN A 25 4.71 -11.08 8.33
N ALA A 26 5.80 -11.35 9.05
CA ALA A 26 5.99 -10.86 10.41
C ALA A 26 6.13 -9.34 10.45
N LEU A 27 6.89 -8.74 9.53
CA LEU A 27 7.00 -7.28 9.40
C LEU A 27 5.65 -6.64 9.06
N LYS A 28 4.88 -7.26 8.16
CA LYS A 28 3.53 -6.81 7.83
C LYS A 28 2.60 -6.85 9.05
N ALA A 29 2.61 -7.93 9.81
CA ALA A 29 1.83 -8.05 11.04
C ALA A 29 2.25 -7.00 12.07
N ALA A 30 3.56 -6.75 12.24
CA ALA A 30 4.08 -5.70 13.10
C ALA A 30 3.64 -4.30 12.66
N ALA A 31 3.60 -4.03 11.35
CA ALA A 31 3.14 -2.75 10.82
C ALA A 31 1.63 -2.54 11.07
N PHE A 32 0.79 -3.57 10.92
CA PHE A 32 -0.64 -3.49 11.29
C PHE A 32 -0.83 -3.32 12.80
N LEU A 33 -0.04 -3.99 13.62
CA LEU A 33 -0.06 -3.78 15.08
C LEU A 33 0.33 -2.35 15.43
N ASN A 34 1.37 -1.81 14.80
CA ASN A 34 1.78 -0.41 14.97
C ASN A 34 0.65 0.57 14.60
N LEU A 35 -0.08 0.30 13.51
CA LEU A 35 -1.25 1.09 13.14
C LEU A 35 -2.36 1.02 14.20
N ALA A 36 -2.62 -0.16 14.76
CA ALA A 36 -3.59 -0.31 15.84
C ALA A 36 -3.18 0.45 17.12
N VAL A 37 -1.89 0.41 17.49
CA VAL A 37 -1.33 1.19 18.60
C VAL A 37 -1.47 2.69 18.32
N PHE A 38 -1.19 3.13 17.09
CA PHE A 38 -1.38 4.51 16.68
C PHE A 38 -2.81 4.98 16.93
N TYR A 39 -3.83 4.24 16.42
CA TYR A 39 -5.22 4.63 16.61
C TYR A 39 -5.66 4.57 18.08
N PHE A 40 -5.16 3.63 18.85
CA PHE A 40 -5.43 3.56 20.28
C PHE A 40 -4.93 4.81 21.01
N LEU A 41 -3.68 5.21 20.79
CA LEU A 41 -3.09 6.40 21.38
C LEU A 41 -3.77 7.68 20.88
N TYR A 42 -4.08 7.76 19.59
CA TYR A 42 -4.80 8.88 18.99
C TYR A 42 -6.15 9.10 19.70
N ASN A 43 -6.95 8.06 19.87
CA ASN A 43 -8.25 8.15 20.52
C ASN A 43 -8.14 8.55 21.99
N ILE A 44 -7.14 8.07 22.74
CA ILE A 44 -6.88 8.50 24.12
C ILE A 44 -6.57 10.00 24.17
N ASN A 45 -5.71 10.50 23.30
CA ASN A 45 -5.34 11.91 23.27
C ASN A 45 -6.53 12.81 22.91
N VAL A 46 -7.35 12.40 21.93
CA VAL A 46 -8.58 13.10 21.57
C VAL A 46 -9.56 13.13 22.75
N ALA A 47 -9.74 12.00 23.45
CA ALA A 47 -10.60 11.93 24.62
C ALA A 47 -10.13 12.83 25.80
N GLN A 48 -8.84 13.13 25.87
CA GLN A 48 -8.23 14.05 26.85
C GLN A 48 -8.28 15.52 26.40
N GLY A 49 -8.90 15.82 25.24
CA GLY A 49 -9.01 17.19 24.71
C GLY A 49 -7.74 17.70 24.02
N ALA A 50 -6.74 16.85 23.81
CA ALA A 50 -5.58 17.19 23.00
C ALA A 50 -5.96 17.28 21.52
N ASN A 51 -5.28 18.13 20.75
CA ASN A 51 -5.40 18.17 19.30
C ASN A 51 -4.19 17.49 18.64
N PRO A 52 -4.20 16.16 18.51
CA PRO A 52 -3.03 15.38 18.12
C PRO A 52 -2.72 15.43 16.61
N ALA A 53 -3.52 16.17 15.83
CA ALA A 53 -3.52 16.06 14.36
C ALA A 53 -2.15 16.33 13.71
N TRP A 54 -1.30 17.18 14.29
CA TRP A 54 0.01 17.55 13.72
C TRP A 54 1.17 16.70 14.22
N ASP A 55 1.17 16.31 15.50
CA ASP A 55 2.31 15.64 16.11
C ASP A 55 2.46 14.18 15.67
N TYR A 56 1.36 13.54 15.25
CA TYR A 56 1.34 12.12 14.88
C TYR A 56 1.14 11.86 13.39
N ALA A 57 0.90 12.87 12.56
CA ALA A 57 0.61 12.70 11.13
C ALA A 57 1.76 12.01 10.36
N TRP A 58 3.00 12.28 10.70
CA TRP A 58 4.17 11.64 10.10
C TRP A 58 4.25 10.15 10.48
N TRP A 59 3.93 9.78 11.74
CA TRP A 59 3.92 8.40 12.20
C TRP A 59 2.86 7.57 11.46
N GLN A 60 1.63 8.08 11.39
CA GLN A 60 0.55 7.46 10.62
C GLN A 60 0.98 7.22 9.16
N ARG A 61 1.53 8.25 8.52
CA ARG A 61 1.94 8.20 7.11
C ARG A 61 3.02 7.15 6.87
N LEU A 62 4.06 7.12 7.70
CA LEU A 62 5.13 6.12 7.59
C LEU A 62 4.61 4.70 7.81
N THR A 63 3.70 4.51 8.77
CA THR A 63 3.09 3.20 9.04
C THR A 63 2.25 2.73 7.85
N LEU A 64 1.42 3.60 7.29
CA LEU A 64 0.60 3.29 6.12
C LEU A 64 1.46 2.96 4.89
N TRP A 65 2.50 3.74 4.62
CA TRP A 65 3.45 3.46 3.54
C TRP A 65 4.15 2.10 3.71
N SER A 66 4.58 1.80 4.92
CA SER A 66 5.20 0.50 5.24
C SER A 66 4.23 -0.66 4.96
N ILE A 67 2.97 -0.54 5.36
CA ILE A 67 1.94 -1.56 5.09
C ILE A 67 1.74 -1.75 3.59
N VAL A 68 1.59 -0.65 2.84
CA VAL A 68 1.36 -0.70 1.39
C VAL A 68 2.52 -1.41 0.67
N VAL A 69 3.77 -1.02 0.97
CA VAL A 69 4.97 -1.64 0.37
C VAL A 69 5.06 -3.12 0.74
N LEU A 70 4.91 -3.49 2.02
CA LEU A 70 4.98 -4.88 2.48
C LEU A 70 3.86 -5.75 1.89
N CYS A 71 2.66 -5.19 1.71
CA CYS A 71 1.58 -5.88 1.01
C CYS A 71 1.89 -6.08 -0.47
N GLY A 72 2.51 -5.11 -1.13
CA GLY A 72 3.02 -5.24 -2.49
C GLY A 72 4.09 -6.35 -2.62
N MET A 73 5.09 -6.35 -1.72
CA MET A 73 6.15 -7.38 -1.68
C MET A 73 5.60 -8.79 -1.49
N THR A 74 4.55 -8.95 -0.71
CA THR A 74 3.95 -10.25 -0.42
C THR A 74 2.84 -10.65 -1.40
N PHE A 75 2.53 -9.80 -2.39
CA PHE A 75 1.44 -10.04 -3.31
C PHE A 75 1.64 -11.27 -4.19
N SER A 76 2.84 -11.55 -4.68
CA SER A 76 3.11 -12.66 -5.62
C SER A 76 2.88 -14.07 -5.06
N GLN A 77 2.63 -14.22 -3.77
CA GLN A 77 2.54 -15.50 -3.07
C GLN A 77 1.16 -16.09 -2.90
N GLY A 78 0.11 -15.29 -3.07
CA GLY A 78 -1.23 -15.73 -2.79
C GLY A 78 -1.88 -16.41 -4.00
N SER A 79 -2.70 -17.42 -3.76
CA SER A 79 -3.50 -18.08 -4.79
C SER A 79 -4.95 -17.58 -4.86
N ASN A 80 -5.41 -16.80 -3.88
CA ASN A 80 -6.81 -16.41 -3.73
C ASN A 80 -7.00 -14.90 -3.56
N TYR A 81 -6.32 -14.09 -4.38
CA TYR A 81 -6.38 -12.62 -4.26
C TYR A 81 -7.78 -12.04 -4.38
N LEU A 82 -8.65 -12.65 -5.22
CA LEU A 82 -10.03 -12.21 -5.33
C LEU A 82 -10.77 -12.30 -4.01
N LYS A 83 -10.63 -13.42 -3.29
CA LYS A 83 -11.24 -13.60 -1.97
C LYS A 83 -10.67 -12.63 -0.94
N TRP A 84 -9.36 -12.48 -0.91
CA TRP A 84 -8.69 -11.54 -0.02
C TRP A 84 -9.04 -10.08 -0.34
N GLY A 85 -9.07 -9.72 -1.63
CA GLY A 85 -9.46 -8.39 -2.09
C GLY A 85 -10.89 -8.04 -1.68
N LEU A 86 -11.85 -8.94 -1.93
CA LEU A 86 -13.25 -8.75 -1.52
C LEU A 86 -13.40 -8.74 -0.01
N GLY A 87 -12.68 -9.60 0.72
CA GLY A 87 -12.68 -9.61 2.18
C GLY A 87 -12.19 -8.28 2.78
N LEU A 88 -11.07 -7.76 2.27
CA LEU A 88 -10.51 -6.48 2.70
C LEU A 88 -11.44 -5.30 2.36
N LEU A 89 -12.08 -5.30 1.18
CA LEU A 89 -13.10 -4.31 0.84
C LEU A 89 -14.28 -4.37 1.81
N GLY A 90 -14.76 -5.57 2.14
CA GLY A 90 -15.84 -5.76 3.12
C GLY A 90 -15.47 -5.20 4.50
N VAL A 91 -14.27 -5.51 5.00
CA VAL A 91 -13.75 -4.96 6.26
C VAL A 91 -13.61 -3.44 6.18
N GLY A 92 -13.03 -2.91 5.11
CA GLY A 92 -12.89 -1.46 4.92
C GLY A 92 -14.22 -0.74 4.88
N THR A 93 -15.20 -1.28 4.16
CA THR A 93 -16.57 -0.73 4.11
C THR A 93 -17.26 -0.79 5.49
N ALA A 94 -17.08 -1.89 6.23
CA ALA A 94 -17.63 -2.01 7.59
C ALA A 94 -17.03 -0.96 8.54
N ILE A 95 -15.69 -0.74 8.48
CA ILE A 95 -15.03 0.30 9.27
C ILE A 95 -15.55 1.69 8.89
N SER A 96 -15.69 1.98 7.58
CA SER A 96 -16.25 3.27 7.13
C SER A 96 -17.65 3.51 7.62
N LEU A 97 -18.53 2.49 7.57
CA LEU A 97 -19.89 2.58 8.10
C LEU A 97 -19.91 2.76 9.62
N CYS A 98 -19.10 2.00 10.35
CA CYS A 98 -19.00 2.14 11.81
C CYS A 98 -18.53 3.53 12.20
N THR A 99 -17.48 4.05 11.58
CA THR A 99 -16.95 5.39 11.89
C THR A 99 -17.95 6.49 11.49
N TYR A 100 -18.66 6.34 10.39
CA TYR A 100 -19.71 7.27 9.99
C TYR A 100 -20.87 7.34 11.01
N ILE A 101 -21.28 6.20 11.59
CA ILE A 101 -22.38 6.14 12.56
C ILE A 101 -21.91 6.59 13.95
N PHE A 102 -20.77 6.10 14.43
CA PHE A 102 -20.34 6.31 15.83
C PHE A 102 -19.44 7.53 16.03
N THR A 103 -18.72 7.97 15.00
CA THR A 103 -17.79 9.10 15.06
C THR A 103 -17.93 10.01 13.82
N PRO A 104 -19.11 10.61 13.59
CA PRO A 104 -19.37 11.37 12.36
C PRO A 104 -18.48 12.61 12.18
N GLN A 105 -17.81 13.07 13.25
CA GLN A 105 -16.87 14.18 13.20
C GLN A 105 -15.50 13.80 12.58
N HIS A 106 -15.16 12.50 12.61
CA HIS A 106 -13.89 11.94 12.12
C HIS A 106 -14.12 10.63 11.36
N PRO A 107 -14.90 10.63 10.27
CA PRO A 107 -15.17 9.40 9.53
C PRO A 107 -13.94 8.92 8.78
N ILE A 108 -13.87 7.61 8.53
CA ILE A 108 -12.88 6.99 7.64
C ILE A 108 -13.59 6.64 6.33
N TYR A 109 -13.32 7.38 5.25
CA TYR A 109 -14.00 7.13 3.98
C TYR A 109 -13.27 6.15 3.07
N PHE A 110 -11.97 6.29 2.94
CA PHE A 110 -11.16 5.42 2.08
C PHE A 110 -9.85 5.07 2.80
N GLY A 111 -9.97 4.15 3.77
CA GLY A 111 -8.86 3.72 4.61
C GLY A 111 -8.00 2.64 3.96
N ILE A 112 -6.97 2.20 4.70
CA ILE A 112 -5.97 1.23 4.23
C ILE A 112 -6.58 -0.10 3.76
N PHE A 113 -7.62 -0.61 4.44
CA PHE A 113 -8.27 -1.87 4.07
C PHE A 113 -9.02 -1.77 2.74
N THR A 114 -9.74 -0.65 2.52
CA THR A 114 -10.43 -0.38 1.26
C THR A 114 -9.43 -0.25 0.11
N PHE A 115 -8.34 0.49 0.34
CA PHE A 115 -7.24 0.62 -0.63
C PHE A 115 -6.63 -0.74 -0.99
N LEU A 116 -6.22 -1.54 0.02
CA LEU A 116 -5.61 -2.86 -0.23
C LEU A 116 -6.56 -3.81 -0.94
N GLY A 117 -7.83 -3.80 -0.57
CA GLY A 117 -8.85 -4.60 -1.25
C GLY A 117 -8.94 -4.26 -2.73
N LEU A 118 -9.02 -2.97 -3.06
CA LEU A 118 -9.06 -2.50 -4.45
C LEU A 118 -7.74 -2.78 -5.19
N ALA A 119 -6.59 -2.55 -4.54
CA ALA A 119 -5.28 -2.83 -5.13
C ALA A 119 -5.14 -4.31 -5.51
N TYR A 120 -5.58 -5.23 -4.64
CA TYR A 120 -5.55 -6.67 -4.92
C TYR A 120 -6.43 -7.02 -6.13
N LEU A 121 -7.63 -6.46 -6.21
CA LEU A 121 -8.55 -6.72 -7.33
C LEU A 121 -8.04 -6.16 -8.66
N VAL A 122 -7.40 -4.98 -8.64
CA VAL A 122 -6.89 -4.33 -9.86
C VAL A 122 -5.58 -4.96 -10.32
N VAL A 123 -4.67 -5.30 -9.40
CA VAL A 123 -3.35 -5.84 -9.77
C VAL A 123 -3.42 -7.30 -10.17
N GLN A 124 -4.35 -8.09 -9.62
CA GLN A 124 -4.48 -9.52 -9.93
C GLN A 124 -4.61 -9.82 -11.43
N PRO A 125 -5.54 -9.22 -12.20
CA PRO A 125 -5.72 -9.55 -13.61
C PRO A 125 -4.53 -9.15 -14.50
N ILE A 126 -3.72 -8.18 -14.06
CA ILE A 126 -2.57 -7.70 -14.81
C ILE A 126 -1.23 -8.25 -14.29
N HIS A 127 -1.26 -9.01 -13.20
CA HIS A 127 -0.05 -9.52 -12.53
C HIS A 127 0.87 -10.32 -13.46
N TRP A 128 0.32 -11.20 -14.32
CA TRP A 128 1.10 -11.95 -15.29
C TRP A 128 1.86 -11.06 -16.29
N TRP A 129 1.31 -9.90 -16.59
CA TRP A 129 1.95 -8.92 -17.45
C TRP A 129 3.03 -8.13 -16.72
N LEU A 130 2.77 -7.75 -15.46
CA LEU A 130 3.72 -7.05 -14.61
C LEU A 130 4.99 -7.87 -14.37
N GLN A 131 4.87 -9.17 -14.21
CA GLN A 131 6.00 -10.10 -14.02
C GLN A 131 6.95 -10.21 -15.24
N LYS A 132 6.53 -9.77 -16.43
CA LYS A 132 7.40 -9.77 -17.62
C LYS A 132 8.41 -8.62 -17.62
N SER A 133 8.17 -7.59 -16.86
CA SER A 133 9.06 -6.45 -16.75
C SER A 133 10.18 -6.75 -15.76
N PRO A 134 11.45 -6.36 -16.04
CA PRO A 134 12.54 -6.48 -15.07
C PRO A 134 12.21 -5.77 -13.77
N GLY A 135 12.49 -6.41 -12.62
CA GLY A 135 12.16 -5.87 -11.30
C GLY A 135 12.75 -4.48 -11.06
N SER A 136 13.97 -4.22 -11.50
CA SER A 136 14.64 -2.91 -11.38
C SER A 136 13.92 -1.80 -12.16
N CYS A 137 13.52 -2.06 -13.42
CA CYS A 137 12.80 -1.08 -14.24
C CYS A 137 11.40 -0.82 -13.68
N GLY A 138 10.68 -1.86 -13.29
CA GLY A 138 9.35 -1.74 -12.71
C GLY A 138 9.36 -0.95 -11.40
N TRP A 139 10.35 -1.21 -10.53
CA TRP A 139 10.53 -0.47 -9.29
C TRP A 139 10.79 1.02 -9.54
N LEU A 140 11.73 1.35 -10.43
CA LEU A 140 12.07 2.75 -10.76
C LEU A 140 10.88 3.51 -11.34
N LEU A 141 10.18 2.92 -12.32
CA LEU A 141 9.01 3.54 -12.94
C LEU A 141 7.88 3.75 -11.93
N SER A 142 7.64 2.78 -11.04
CA SER A 142 6.63 2.91 -10.00
C SER A 142 7.00 3.99 -8.97
N ALA A 143 8.30 4.12 -8.61
CA ALA A 143 8.77 5.16 -7.71
C ALA A 143 8.60 6.57 -8.32
N ILE A 144 8.93 6.73 -9.61
CA ILE A 144 8.72 7.99 -10.33
C ILE A 144 7.22 8.32 -10.41
N ALA A 145 6.38 7.34 -10.76
CA ALA A 145 4.93 7.53 -10.83
C ALA A 145 4.34 7.91 -9.46
N TYR A 146 4.83 7.31 -8.37
CA TYR A 146 4.44 7.69 -7.01
C TYR A 146 4.84 9.14 -6.70
N ASP A 147 6.08 9.53 -6.99
CA ASP A 147 6.56 10.90 -6.71
C ASP A 147 5.76 11.96 -7.49
N LEU A 148 5.42 11.68 -8.75
CA LEU A 148 4.61 12.57 -9.58
C LEU A 148 3.15 12.69 -9.09
N THR A 149 2.61 11.62 -8.51
CA THR A 149 1.18 11.56 -8.15
C THR A 149 0.90 11.82 -6.68
N ARG A 150 1.91 11.86 -5.80
CA ARG A 150 1.72 12.01 -4.35
C ARG A 150 1.08 13.33 -3.92
N HIS A 151 1.12 14.36 -4.77
CA HIS A 151 0.51 15.68 -4.52
C HIS A 151 -0.78 15.91 -5.31
N LEU A 152 -1.36 14.85 -5.90
CA LEU A 152 -2.64 14.96 -6.60
C LEU A 152 -3.76 15.46 -5.70
N THR A 153 -3.77 15.06 -4.43
CA THR A 153 -4.73 15.54 -3.43
C THR A 153 -4.65 17.05 -3.19
N ASP A 154 -3.48 17.65 -3.42
CA ASP A 154 -3.23 19.09 -3.24
C ASP A 154 -3.50 19.90 -4.52
N GLY A 155 -3.93 19.25 -5.60
CA GLY A 155 -4.22 19.90 -6.88
C GLY A 155 -3.00 20.25 -7.73
N VAL A 156 -1.83 19.76 -7.34
CA VAL A 156 -0.56 20.09 -8.01
C VAL A 156 0.24 18.86 -8.36
N ILE A 157 0.99 18.96 -9.46
CA ILE A 157 2.02 17.98 -9.82
C ILE A 157 3.37 18.62 -9.50
N ILE A 158 4.10 18.00 -8.58
CA ILE A 158 5.42 18.50 -8.14
C ILE A 158 6.48 17.52 -8.61
N TRP A 159 7.54 18.05 -9.23
CA TRP A 159 8.73 17.28 -9.60
C TRP A 159 9.97 18.01 -9.11
N GLN A 160 10.83 17.32 -8.36
CA GLN A 160 12.06 17.90 -7.78
C GLN A 160 11.82 19.22 -7.01
N GLY A 161 10.69 19.30 -6.28
CA GLY A 161 10.32 20.50 -5.51
C GLY A 161 9.77 21.67 -6.33
N LYS A 162 9.57 21.51 -7.64
CA LYS A 162 8.96 22.52 -8.51
C LYS A 162 7.58 22.07 -8.95
N ILE A 163 6.61 23.00 -8.93
CA ILE A 163 5.28 22.76 -9.46
C ILE A 163 5.40 22.76 -10.98
N ILE A 164 5.10 21.60 -11.60
CA ILE A 164 5.12 21.44 -13.07
C ILE A 164 3.74 21.69 -13.67
N GLY A 165 2.68 21.50 -12.90
CA GLY A 165 1.32 21.70 -13.38
C GLY A 165 0.29 21.76 -12.26
N HIS A 166 -0.85 22.36 -12.59
CA HIS A 166 -2.04 22.38 -11.74
C HIS A 166 -3.12 21.52 -12.38
N LEU A 167 -3.81 20.73 -11.57
CA LEU A 167 -4.94 19.96 -12.05
C LEU A 167 -6.18 20.85 -12.12
N PRO A 168 -7.03 20.67 -13.16
CA PRO A 168 -8.27 21.40 -13.28
C PRO A 168 -9.23 21.09 -12.12
N SER A 169 -9.88 22.12 -11.57
CA SER A 169 -10.78 22.02 -10.42
C SER A 169 -11.99 21.10 -10.66
N PHE A 170 -12.43 20.92 -11.91
CA PHE A 170 -13.56 20.06 -12.24
C PHE A 170 -13.29 18.56 -11.98
N LEU A 171 -12.01 18.16 -11.82
CA LEU A 171 -11.63 16.79 -11.48
C LEU A 171 -11.87 16.47 -10.00
N TYR A 172 -12.00 17.50 -9.15
CA TYR A 172 -12.15 17.36 -7.71
C TYR A 172 -13.62 17.32 -7.33
N GLY A 173 -14.01 16.26 -6.61
CA GLY A 173 -15.40 16.09 -6.18
C GLY A 173 -15.62 14.74 -5.49
N ASP A 174 -16.82 14.54 -4.97
CA ASP A 174 -17.17 13.37 -4.16
C ASP A 174 -17.01 12.03 -4.90
N TRP A 175 -17.19 12.02 -6.22
CA TRP A 175 -17.05 10.82 -7.05
C TRP A 175 -15.60 10.40 -7.28
N ASN A 176 -14.66 11.34 -7.18
CA ASN A 176 -13.24 11.10 -7.46
C ASN A 176 -12.40 10.95 -6.18
N VAL A 177 -13.03 10.96 -5.01
CA VAL A 177 -12.37 10.76 -3.71
C VAL A 177 -11.51 9.50 -3.70
N TRP A 178 -12.03 8.38 -4.19
CA TRP A 178 -11.29 7.12 -4.22
C TRP A 178 -10.02 7.15 -5.08
N LEU A 179 -9.98 7.99 -6.11
CA LEU A 179 -8.81 8.19 -6.96
C LEU A 179 -7.72 9.07 -6.31
N GLY A 180 -8.09 9.93 -5.37
CA GLY A 180 -7.17 10.89 -4.77
C GLY A 180 -7.47 12.34 -5.12
N LEU A 181 -8.67 12.62 -5.61
CA LEU A 181 -9.14 13.95 -6.05
C LEU A 181 -10.37 14.35 -5.23
N PRO A 182 -10.23 14.56 -3.91
CA PRO A 182 -11.34 14.91 -3.03
C PRO A 182 -11.83 16.33 -3.29
N GLY A 183 -13.13 16.61 -3.00
CA GLY A 183 -13.68 17.95 -2.97
C GLY A 183 -13.08 18.80 -1.84
N ALA A 184 -13.28 20.12 -1.89
CA ALA A 184 -12.69 21.06 -0.95
C ALA A 184 -13.10 20.82 0.53
N ASP A 185 -14.31 20.32 0.75
CA ASP A 185 -14.86 20.07 2.10
C ASP A 185 -14.63 18.64 2.59
N PHE A 186 -13.79 17.87 1.89
CA PHE A 186 -13.54 16.47 2.24
C PHE A 186 -12.66 16.36 3.49
N VAL A 187 -13.18 15.69 4.52
CA VAL A 187 -12.46 15.41 5.77
C VAL A 187 -12.52 13.91 6.05
N SER A 188 -11.39 13.29 6.31
CA SER A 188 -11.30 11.89 6.71
C SER A 188 -10.15 11.71 7.71
N LEU A 189 -10.36 10.91 8.76
CA LEU A 189 -9.34 10.59 9.75
C LEU A 189 -8.19 9.77 9.13
N GLU A 190 -8.55 8.83 8.28
CA GLU A 190 -7.61 8.05 7.47
C GLU A 190 -8.04 8.15 6.02
N TYR A 191 -7.12 8.59 5.19
CA TYR A 191 -7.35 8.68 3.77
C TYR A 191 -6.16 8.12 3.00
N VAL A 192 -6.38 6.99 2.33
CA VAL A 192 -5.38 6.30 1.53
C VAL A 192 -5.89 6.20 0.09
N PRO A 193 -5.82 7.30 -0.69
CA PRO A 193 -6.36 7.32 -2.04
C PRO A 193 -5.70 6.27 -2.93
N PHE A 194 -6.44 5.80 -3.95
CA PHE A 194 -5.94 4.79 -4.86
C PHE A 194 -4.69 5.28 -5.61
N LEU A 195 -4.77 6.46 -6.22
CA LEU A 195 -3.60 7.21 -6.66
C LEU A 195 -3.15 8.11 -5.50
N PRO A 196 -1.93 8.16 -5.12
CA PRO A 196 -0.67 7.56 -5.64
C PRO A 196 -0.34 6.17 -5.09
N ASN A 197 -1.08 5.68 -4.10
CA ASN A 197 -0.68 4.52 -3.30
C ASN A 197 -0.59 3.21 -4.10
N ILE A 198 -1.30 3.09 -5.24
CA ILE A 198 -1.14 1.94 -6.14
C ILE A 198 0.30 1.84 -6.67
N PHE A 199 0.95 2.97 -6.96
CA PHE A 199 2.33 2.98 -7.42
C PHE A 199 3.29 2.58 -6.29
N LEU A 200 2.99 2.97 -5.06
CA LEU A 200 3.75 2.53 -3.88
C LEU A 200 3.60 1.02 -3.64
N PHE A 201 2.41 0.48 -3.86
CA PHE A 201 2.15 -0.96 -3.84
C PHE A 201 2.95 -1.70 -4.92
N LEU A 202 2.97 -1.16 -6.15
CA LEU A 202 3.78 -1.69 -7.25
C LEU A 202 5.28 -1.58 -6.97
N CYS A 203 5.74 -0.52 -6.30
CA CYS A 203 7.12 -0.43 -5.82
C CYS A 203 7.48 -1.63 -4.93
N GLY A 204 6.59 -2.00 -4.01
CA GLY A 204 6.78 -3.19 -3.16
C GLY A 204 6.85 -4.48 -3.98
N LEU A 205 5.93 -4.66 -4.92
CA LEU A 205 5.89 -5.84 -5.79
C LEU A 205 7.18 -6.00 -6.60
N TYR A 206 7.61 -4.93 -7.27
CA TYR A 206 8.82 -4.95 -8.09
C TYR A 206 10.10 -5.00 -7.26
N LEU A 207 10.12 -4.42 -6.06
CA LEU A 207 11.25 -4.56 -5.14
C LEU A 207 11.47 -6.01 -4.77
N PHE A 208 10.41 -6.75 -4.47
CA PHE A 208 10.50 -8.18 -4.20
C PHE A 208 10.99 -8.97 -5.42
N GLN A 209 10.48 -8.67 -6.60
CA GLN A 209 10.93 -9.28 -7.86
C GLN A 209 12.44 -9.01 -8.09
N PHE A 210 12.88 -7.78 -7.91
CA PHE A 210 14.29 -7.39 -8.06
C PHE A 210 15.20 -8.14 -7.08
N MET A 211 14.79 -8.27 -5.81
CA MET A 211 15.54 -9.06 -4.81
C MET A 211 15.66 -10.52 -5.22
N SER A 212 14.56 -11.13 -5.68
CA SER A 212 14.54 -12.51 -6.15
C SER A 212 15.40 -12.75 -7.39
N GLU A 213 15.42 -11.79 -8.34
CA GLU A 213 16.29 -11.85 -9.53
C GLU A 213 17.77 -11.79 -9.16
N HIS A 214 18.12 -10.93 -8.18
CA HIS A 214 19.49 -10.76 -7.73
C HIS A 214 20.02 -12.01 -7.00
N GLU A 215 19.20 -12.63 -6.14
CA GLU A 215 19.58 -13.88 -5.48
C GLU A 215 19.82 -15.01 -6.49
N LYS A 216 18.99 -15.14 -7.52
CA LYS A 216 19.19 -16.12 -8.59
C LYS A 216 20.45 -15.86 -9.41
N GLY A 217 20.78 -14.59 -9.68
CA GLY A 217 21.99 -14.21 -10.43
C GLY A 217 23.30 -14.42 -9.68
N GLN A 218 23.28 -14.52 -8.35
CA GLN A 218 24.47 -14.83 -7.53
C GLN A 218 24.72 -16.35 -7.36
N ALA A 219 23.77 -17.16 -7.76
CA ALA A 219 23.82 -18.63 -7.60
C ALA A 219 24.48 -19.34 -8.80
N TYR A 220 24.89 -18.61 -9.82
CA TYR A 220 25.64 -19.06 -11.00
C TYR A 220 27.06 -18.47 -11.00
#